data_da9acf6eaea8dc4ecbfc220c19ffb9ab
#
_entry.id   da9acf6eaea8dc4ecbfc220c19ffb9ab
#
_cell.length_a   1.000
_cell.length_b   1.000
_cell.length_c   1.000
_cell.angle_alpha   90.00
_cell.angle_beta   90.00
_cell.angle_gamma   90.00
#
_symmetry.space_group_name_H-M   'P 1'
#
loop_
_entity.id
_entity.type
_entity.pdbx_description
1 polymer ?
#
loop_
_entity_poly.entity_id
_entity_poly.type
_entity_poly.pdbx_seq_one_letter_code
_entity_poly.pdbx_strand_id
1 'polypeptide(L)'
;MRTKLLLAAAATFVTLTASAAPQSDAERVTVVGAQPKQTQMAPFMFDNVQGRYDLEDGRMLTVTGKVDGRNRSLYADLGDGPVEIIHVGKNRFVAMNKDMRLAFERPDSRRLPDTVRISTLAGRQVALAQR
;
A
#
# COMPACT_ATOMS: atom_id res chain seq x y z
N MET A 1 82.33 9.83 -33.59
CA MET A 1 81.43 9.45 -34.62
C MET A 1 80.46 8.38 -34.12
N ARG A 2 79.51 8.62 -33.39
CA ARG A 2 78.36 7.77 -33.25
C ARG A 2 77.40 8.48 -32.26
N THR A 3 76.56 9.27 -32.82
CA THR A 3 75.44 9.92 -32.18
C THR A 3 74.49 8.89 -31.66
N LYS A 4 74.38 8.79 -30.33
CA LYS A 4 73.36 8.00 -29.70
C LYS A 4 72.19 8.94 -29.39
N LEU A 5 71.18 8.86 -30.23
CA LEU A 5 69.89 9.47 -29.98
C LEU A 5 69.21 8.72 -28.82
N LEU A 6 69.12 9.35 -27.67
CA LEU A 6 68.26 8.90 -26.59
C LEU A 6 66.86 9.49 -26.79
N LEU A 7 65.97 8.66 -27.27
CA LEU A 7 64.58 8.98 -27.36
C LEU A 7 64.00 8.83 -25.96
N ALA A 8 63.76 9.95 -25.29
CA ALA A 8 62.98 9.96 -24.08
C ALA A 8 61.49 9.93 -24.45
N ALA A 9 60.86 8.77 -24.33
CA ALA A 9 59.40 8.66 -24.42
C ALA A 9 58.80 9.17 -23.13
N ALA A 10 58.27 10.39 -23.14
CA ALA A 10 57.47 10.91 -22.08
C ALA A 10 56.05 10.28 -22.20
N ALA A 11 55.82 9.25 -21.42
CA ALA A 11 54.51 8.72 -21.23
C ALA A 11 53.68 9.69 -20.35
N THR A 12 52.93 10.54 -21.00
CA THR A 12 51.90 11.34 -20.32
C THR A 12 50.78 10.41 -19.92
N PHE A 13 50.77 10.00 -18.67
CA PHE A 13 49.62 9.42 -18.07
C PHE A 13 48.54 10.50 -17.95
N VAL A 14 47.62 10.50 -18.88
CA VAL A 14 46.35 11.21 -18.71
C VAL A 14 45.55 10.42 -17.70
N THR A 15 45.68 10.78 -16.43
CA THR A 15 44.72 10.34 -15.43
C THR A 15 43.39 10.97 -15.78
N LEU A 16 42.53 10.23 -16.46
CA LEU A 16 41.11 10.52 -16.45
C LEU A 16 40.67 10.35 -14.99
N THR A 17 40.70 11.42 -14.24
CA THR A 17 39.87 11.53 -13.09
C THR A 17 38.43 11.54 -13.62
N ALA A 18 37.84 10.37 -13.74
CA ALA A 18 36.42 10.27 -13.80
C ALA A 18 35.92 10.92 -12.51
N SER A 19 35.57 12.20 -12.62
CA SER A 19 34.68 12.82 -11.65
C SER A 19 33.43 11.97 -11.72
N ALA A 20 33.38 10.93 -10.90
CA ALA A 20 32.13 10.40 -10.47
C ALA A 20 31.40 11.61 -9.87
N ALA A 21 30.62 12.30 -10.69
CA ALA A 21 29.58 13.13 -10.15
C ALA A 21 28.94 12.26 -9.07
N PRO A 22 28.79 12.78 -7.84
CA PRO A 22 27.95 12.08 -6.93
C PRO A 22 26.67 11.90 -7.74
N GLN A 23 26.41 10.67 -8.16
CA GLN A 23 25.06 10.32 -8.41
C GLN A 23 24.42 10.75 -7.10
N SER A 24 23.74 11.88 -7.18
CA SER A 24 22.64 12.03 -6.29
C SER A 24 21.93 10.71 -6.46
N ASP A 25 22.23 9.76 -5.60
CA ASP A 25 21.22 8.89 -5.15
C ASP A 25 20.13 9.88 -4.80
N ALA A 26 19.38 10.31 -5.83
CA ALA A 26 18.02 10.64 -5.59
C ALA A 26 17.62 9.42 -4.79
N GLU A 27 17.83 9.55 -3.48
CA GLU A 27 17.30 8.66 -2.53
C GLU A 27 15.94 8.38 -3.14
N ARG A 28 15.87 7.28 -3.86
CA ARG A 28 14.63 6.59 -3.90
C ARG A 28 14.41 6.38 -2.42
N VAL A 29 13.86 7.39 -1.79
CA VAL A 29 13.04 7.20 -0.66
C VAL A 29 11.98 6.29 -1.24
N THR A 30 12.36 5.03 -1.30
CA THR A 30 11.40 3.98 -1.21
C THR A 30 10.79 4.30 0.14
N VAL A 31 9.80 5.19 0.10
CA VAL A 31 8.80 5.21 1.12
C VAL A 31 8.22 3.81 0.98
N VAL A 32 8.90 2.88 1.60
CA VAL A 32 8.28 1.67 2.10
C VAL A 32 7.26 2.28 3.02
N GLY A 33 6.14 2.66 2.41
CA GLY A 33 5.01 3.21 3.14
C GLY A 33 4.80 2.17 4.20
N ALA A 34 5.02 2.53 5.45
CA ALA A 34 5.07 1.61 6.56
C ALA A 34 3.86 0.71 6.38
N GLN A 35 4.09 -0.53 6.00
CA GLN A 35 2.99 -1.45 5.71
C GLN A 35 2.14 -1.44 6.95
N PRO A 36 0.87 -1.09 6.86
CA PRO A 36 0.02 -0.98 8.01
C PRO A 36 0.12 -2.31 8.77
N LYS A 37 0.50 -2.25 10.03
CA LYS A 37 0.69 -3.45 10.86
C LYS A 37 -0.62 -4.23 10.88
N GLN A 38 -0.62 -5.37 10.25
CA GLN A 38 -1.77 -6.26 10.24
C GLN A 38 -2.04 -6.74 11.66
N THR A 39 -3.27 -6.53 12.12
CA THR A 39 -3.77 -7.05 13.38
C THR A 39 -4.56 -8.32 13.13
N GLN A 40 -4.33 -9.33 13.94
CA GLN A 40 -5.11 -10.57 13.83
C GLN A 40 -6.61 -10.26 14.01
N MET A 41 -7.39 -10.67 13.03
CA MET A 41 -8.83 -10.47 13.03
C MET A 41 -9.54 -11.60 13.75
N ALA A 42 -10.48 -11.26 14.64
CA ALA A 42 -11.32 -12.26 15.27
C ALA A 42 -12.26 -12.94 14.25
N PRO A 43 -12.51 -14.25 14.35
CA PRO A 43 -13.36 -14.97 13.41
C PRO A 43 -14.74 -14.33 13.19
N PHE A 44 -15.38 -13.90 14.25
CA PHE A 44 -16.70 -13.25 14.16
C PHE A 44 -16.67 -11.93 13.40
N MET A 45 -15.56 -11.20 13.44
CA MET A 45 -15.39 -9.96 12.68
C MET A 45 -15.27 -10.25 11.20
N PHE A 46 -14.57 -11.32 10.83
CA PHE A 46 -14.45 -11.77 9.45
C PHE A 46 -15.81 -12.01 8.81
N ASP A 47 -16.72 -12.66 9.53
CA ASP A 47 -18.06 -12.95 9.03
C ASP A 47 -18.97 -11.71 9.03
N ASN A 48 -18.86 -10.88 10.06
CA ASN A 48 -19.76 -9.75 10.27
C ASN A 48 -19.55 -8.59 9.28
N VAL A 49 -18.33 -8.38 8.79
CA VAL A 49 -18.02 -7.28 7.85
C VAL A 49 -18.34 -7.62 6.40
N GLN A 50 -18.55 -8.90 6.09
CA GLN A 50 -18.92 -9.33 4.74
C GLN A 50 -20.36 -8.92 4.41
N GLY A 51 -20.57 -8.48 3.18
CA GLY A 51 -21.88 -8.09 2.69
C GLY A 51 -21.81 -6.98 1.65
N ARG A 52 -22.98 -6.45 1.36
CA ARG A 52 -23.16 -5.34 0.42
C ARG A 52 -23.57 -4.10 1.19
N TYR A 53 -22.99 -2.97 0.81
CA TYR A 53 -23.24 -1.67 1.40
C TYR A 53 -23.46 -0.67 0.28
N ASP A 54 -24.61 0.02 0.30
CA ASP A 54 -24.97 1.01 -0.70
C ASP A 54 -24.31 2.35 -0.37
N LEU A 55 -23.62 2.94 -1.33
CA LEU A 55 -23.00 4.25 -1.20
C LEU A 55 -24.03 5.36 -1.53
N GLU A 56 -23.84 6.51 -0.92
CA GLU A 56 -24.68 7.69 -1.17
C GLU A 56 -24.64 8.16 -2.64
N ASP A 57 -23.58 7.83 -3.37
CA ASP A 57 -23.41 8.13 -4.80
C ASP A 57 -24.04 7.09 -5.74
N GLY A 58 -24.74 6.10 -5.23
CA GLY A 58 -25.39 5.02 -5.98
C GLY A 58 -24.46 3.88 -6.37
N ARG A 59 -23.19 3.91 -6.00
CA ARG A 59 -22.29 2.76 -6.12
C ARG A 59 -22.55 1.76 -4.99
N MET A 60 -21.99 0.58 -5.14
CA MET A 60 -22.09 -0.48 -4.15
C MET A 60 -20.70 -0.91 -3.71
N LEU A 61 -20.49 -0.97 -2.40
CA LEU A 61 -19.32 -1.63 -1.83
C LEU A 61 -19.71 -3.09 -1.51
N THR A 62 -18.99 -4.03 -2.09
CA THR A 62 -19.14 -5.45 -1.76
C THR A 62 -17.92 -5.91 -0.97
N VAL A 63 -18.12 -6.46 0.20
CA VAL A 63 -17.05 -7.03 1.03
C VAL A 63 -17.22 -8.54 1.05
N THR A 64 -16.20 -9.25 0.55
CA THR A 64 -16.19 -10.71 0.47
C THR A 64 -15.01 -11.29 1.23
N GLY A 65 -15.21 -12.46 1.81
CA GLY A 65 -14.16 -13.20 2.50
C GLY A 65 -13.69 -14.42 1.71
N LYS A 66 -12.40 -14.67 1.75
CA LYS A 66 -11.79 -15.90 1.24
C LYS A 66 -11.10 -16.62 2.39
N VAL A 67 -11.33 -17.92 2.49
CA VAL A 67 -10.67 -18.79 3.46
C VAL A 67 -9.77 -19.75 2.69
N ASP A 68 -8.49 -19.75 3.05
CA ASP A 68 -7.49 -20.66 2.49
C ASP A 68 -6.76 -21.34 3.66
N GLY A 69 -7.20 -22.55 3.98
CA GLY A 69 -6.74 -23.27 5.14
C GLY A 69 -6.99 -22.49 6.45
N ARG A 70 -5.93 -22.00 7.06
CA ARG A 70 -6.00 -21.18 8.30
C ARG A 70 -6.02 -19.68 8.01
N ASN A 71 -5.78 -19.30 6.78
CA ASN A 71 -5.71 -17.89 6.39
C ASN A 71 -7.09 -17.39 5.99
N ARG A 72 -7.42 -16.20 6.46
CA ARG A 72 -8.66 -15.49 6.14
C ARG A 72 -8.30 -14.14 5.55
N SER A 73 -8.71 -13.92 4.32
CA SER A 73 -8.53 -12.66 3.60
C SER A 73 -9.87 -12.03 3.29
N LEU A 74 -9.94 -10.72 3.41
CA LEU A 74 -11.10 -9.93 3.04
C LEU A 74 -10.78 -9.10 1.80
N TYR A 75 -11.78 -8.92 0.97
CA TYR A 75 -11.70 -8.14 -0.27
C TYR A 75 -12.84 -7.14 -0.29
N ALA A 76 -12.53 -5.92 -0.68
CA ALA A 76 -13.50 -4.85 -0.91
C ALA A 76 -13.55 -4.52 -2.40
N ASP A 77 -14.74 -4.45 -2.96
CA ASP A 77 -14.99 -4.10 -4.36
C ASP A 77 -15.96 -2.92 -4.43
N LEU A 78 -15.54 -1.84 -5.08
CA LEU A 78 -16.33 -0.63 -5.34
C LEU A 78 -16.83 -0.55 -6.79
N GLY A 79 -16.76 -1.66 -7.53
CA GLY A 79 -17.14 -1.74 -8.94
C GLY A 79 -15.97 -1.72 -9.93
N ASP A 80 -14.75 -1.56 -9.43
CA ASP A 80 -13.50 -1.57 -10.22
C ASP A 80 -12.64 -2.82 -9.96
N GLY A 81 -13.19 -3.79 -9.26
CA GLY A 81 -12.58 -5.06 -8.93
C GLY A 81 -12.23 -5.21 -7.44
N PRO A 82 -12.13 -6.45 -6.97
CA PRO A 82 -11.84 -6.74 -5.58
C PRO A 82 -10.40 -6.38 -5.21
N VAL A 83 -10.23 -5.65 -4.12
CA VAL A 83 -8.93 -5.29 -3.54
C VAL A 83 -8.84 -5.89 -2.15
N GLU A 84 -7.74 -6.55 -1.85
CA GLU A 84 -7.50 -7.10 -0.52
C GLU A 84 -7.47 -5.98 0.52
N ILE A 85 -8.18 -6.19 1.63
CA ILE A 85 -8.18 -5.28 2.77
C ILE A 85 -7.62 -5.99 3.99
N ILE A 86 -6.73 -5.31 4.69
CA ILE A 86 -6.09 -5.82 5.90
C ILE A 86 -6.64 -5.14 7.14
N HIS A 87 -6.86 -5.91 8.19
CA HIS A 87 -7.30 -5.41 9.48
C HIS A 87 -6.14 -4.72 10.21
N VAL A 88 -6.35 -3.47 10.59
CA VAL A 88 -5.33 -2.64 11.27
C VAL A 88 -5.70 -2.30 12.72
N GLY A 89 -6.79 -2.82 13.20
CA GLY A 89 -7.26 -2.68 14.58
C GLY A 89 -8.67 -2.13 14.71
N LYS A 90 -9.33 -2.47 15.79
CA LYS A 90 -10.77 -2.17 16.03
C LYS A 90 -11.60 -2.65 14.83
N ASN A 91 -12.37 -1.76 14.23
CA ASN A 91 -13.19 -2.05 13.02
C ASN A 91 -12.60 -1.37 11.77
N ARG A 92 -11.29 -1.19 11.71
CA ARG A 92 -10.61 -0.47 10.64
C ARG A 92 -9.83 -1.40 9.74
N PHE A 93 -9.93 -1.16 8.45
CA PHE A 93 -9.24 -1.91 7.41
C PHE A 93 -8.57 -0.94 6.44
N VAL A 94 -7.48 -1.37 5.83
CA VAL A 94 -6.75 -0.63 4.81
C VAL A 94 -6.67 -1.48 3.56
N ALA A 95 -7.00 -0.90 2.42
CA ALA A 95 -6.88 -1.58 1.14
C ALA A 95 -5.41 -1.70 0.72
N MET A 96 -5.04 -2.87 0.24
CA MET A 96 -3.74 -3.07 -0.39
C MET A 96 -3.74 -2.42 -1.77
N ASN A 97 -2.69 -1.68 -2.08
CA ASN A 97 -2.51 -1.02 -3.38
C ASN A 97 -3.56 0.04 -3.77
N LYS A 98 -4.35 0.50 -2.83
CA LYS A 98 -5.29 1.62 -3.01
C LYS A 98 -5.20 2.60 -1.86
N ASP A 99 -5.35 3.89 -2.15
CA ASP A 99 -5.49 4.93 -1.13
C ASP A 99 -6.89 4.90 -0.52
N MET A 100 -7.19 3.79 0.17
CA MET A 100 -8.51 3.56 0.73
C MET A 100 -8.42 2.94 2.12
N ARG A 101 -9.17 3.52 3.04
CA ARG A 101 -9.39 3.02 4.39
C ARG A 101 -10.88 2.83 4.62
N LEU A 102 -11.23 1.71 5.21
CA LEU A 102 -12.60 1.36 5.59
C LEU A 102 -12.72 1.34 7.11
N ALA A 103 -13.75 1.97 7.64
CA ALA A 103 -14.10 1.89 9.04
C ALA A 103 -15.56 1.40 9.15
N PHE A 104 -15.73 0.22 9.73
CA PHE A 104 -17.04 -0.37 9.94
C PHE A 104 -17.63 0.13 11.25
N GLU A 105 -18.74 0.81 11.18
CA GLU A 105 -19.44 1.35 12.34
C GLU A 105 -20.65 0.46 12.67
N ARG A 106 -20.88 0.30 13.96
CA ARG A 106 -22.01 -0.47 14.48
C ARG A 106 -22.88 0.47 15.31
N PRO A 107 -24.20 0.42 15.14
CA PRO A 107 -25.09 1.17 16.02
C PRO A 107 -25.09 0.62 17.46
N ASP A 108 -24.81 -0.69 17.59
CA ASP A 108 -24.68 -1.40 18.87
C ASP A 108 -23.64 -2.51 18.75
N SER A 109 -22.95 -2.81 19.85
CA SER A 109 -21.93 -3.86 19.93
C SER A 109 -22.45 -5.27 19.59
N ARG A 110 -23.75 -5.49 19.67
CA ARG A 110 -24.42 -6.77 19.39
C ARG A 110 -24.95 -6.88 17.96
N ARG A 111 -24.94 -5.80 17.18
CA ARG A 111 -25.44 -5.77 15.81
C ARG A 111 -24.32 -5.91 14.80
N LEU A 112 -24.68 -6.34 13.59
CA LEU A 112 -23.78 -6.30 12.45
C LEU A 112 -23.43 -4.85 12.11
N PRO A 113 -22.26 -4.58 11.55
CA PRO A 113 -21.96 -3.28 11.00
C PRO A 113 -22.99 -2.92 9.92
N ASP A 114 -23.61 -1.79 10.04
CA ASP A 114 -24.58 -1.28 9.08
C ASP A 114 -24.02 -0.12 8.25
N THR A 115 -22.98 0.52 8.74
CA THR A 115 -22.36 1.67 8.12
C THR A 115 -20.87 1.46 7.92
N VAL A 116 -20.38 1.83 6.75
CA VAL A 116 -18.95 1.81 6.41
C VAL A 116 -18.53 3.20 5.98
N ARG A 117 -17.60 3.79 6.71
CA ARG A 117 -16.96 5.03 6.31
C ARG A 117 -15.75 4.73 5.46
N ILE A 118 -15.73 5.27 4.24
CA ILE A 118 -14.64 5.17 3.30
C ILE A 118 -13.85 6.46 3.32
N SER A 119 -12.55 6.37 3.54
CA SER A 119 -11.65 7.52 3.57
C SER A 119 -10.34 7.21 2.84
N THR A 120 -9.60 8.26 2.47
CA THR A 120 -8.21 8.10 2.02
C THR A 120 -7.30 7.73 3.18
N LEU A 121 -6.09 7.26 2.90
CA LEU A 121 -5.08 7.00 3.92
C LEU A 121 -4.71 8.27 4.70
N ALA A 122 -4.80 9.44 4.05
CA ALA A 122 -4.63 10.76 4.68
C ALA A 122 -5.81 11.15 5.60
N GLY A 123 -6.88 10.33 5.66
CA GLY A 123 -8.03 10.55 6.55
C GLY A 123 -9.15 11.40 5.97
N ARG A 124 -9.06 11.83 4.70
CA ARG A 124 -10.16 12.54 4.05
C ARG A 124 -11.30 11.58 3.74
N GLN A 125 -12.49 11.87 4.25
CA GLN A 125 -13.68 11.07 3.95
C GLN A 125 -14.02 11.20 2.46
N VAL A 126 -14.26 10.06 1.82
CA VAL A 126 -14.61 9.96 0.40
C VAL A 126 -16.07 9.59 0.23
N ALA A 127 -16.56 8.64 1.01
CA ALA A 127 -17.93 8.16 0.91
C ALA A 127 -18.40 7.53 2.23
N LEU A 128 -19.72 7.44 2.37
CA LEU A 128 -20.39 6.66 3.40
C LEU A 128 -21.21 5.57 2.70
N ALA A 129 -21.14 4.35 3.17
CA ALA A 129 -21.92 3.24 2.67
C ALA A 129 -22.78 2.66 3.79
N GLN A 130 -24.00 2.24 3.46
CA GLN A 130 -24.96 1.66 4.40
C GLN A 130 -25.42 0.29 3.90
N ARG A 131 -25.71 -0.59 4.85
CA ARG A 131 -26.24 -1.92 4.56
C ARG A 131 -27.75 -1.88 4.51
#